data_85ca62aa99e06bda882365d5c7c9cc56
#
_entry.id   85ca62aa99e06bda882365d5c7c9cc56
#
_cell.length_a   1.000
_cell.length_b   1.000
_cell.length_c   1.000
_cell.angle_alpha   90.00
_cell.angle_beta   90.00
_cell.angle_gamma   90.00
#
_symmetry.space_group_name_H-M   'P 1'
#
loop_
_entity.id
_entity.type
_entity.pdbx_description
1 polymer ?
#
loop_
_entity_poly.entity_id
_entity_poly.type
_entity_poly.pdbx_seq_one_letter_code
_entity_poly.pdbx_strand_id
1 'polypeptide(L)'
;MNDLVLVFDLDDTLYPERQFALSGFAAAGRWAETELGVADLAADMTRLLDGGYLGELFRVALAAKHPGHTPEHLAAFIEAYRTHEPQLTLFEDAAWALAHFATGTRLGLITDGTHYVQAKKVAALGIAAHFQQIVYTHALGGRDFAKPHPLSYETIEQAMAQDGDRLVYVGDNPSKDFIVPNRRGWTSVMIERPEARRIHAAAKIADGGAPQHTIATLRDLPRVLGL
;
A
#
# COMPACT_ATOMS: atom_id res chain seq x y z
N MET A 1 8.41 -17.99 26.01
CA MET A 1 9.10 -17.34 24.87
C MET A 1 8.23 -16.16 24.49
N ASN A 2 8.83 -14.98 24.31
CA ASN A 2 8.07 -13.82 23.82
C ASN A 2 7.70 -14.09 22.35
N ASP A 3 6.43 -14.09 22.05
CA ASP A 3 5.95 -14.34 20.70
C ASP A 3 6.18 -13.10 19.80
N LEU A 4 6.33 -13.34 18.52
CA LEU A 4 6.52 -12.30 17.53
C LEU A 4 5.17 -11.88 16.94
N VAL A 5 4.88 -10.58 16.96
CA VAL A 5 3.80 -9.95 16.20
C VAL A 5 4.44 -9.13 15.07
N LEU A 6 4.28 -9.58 13.84
CA LEU A 6 4.87 -8.94 12.67
C LEU A 6 3.79 -8.27 11.83
N VAL A 7 3.86 -6.95 11.71
CA VAL A 7 2.85 -6.12 11.05
C VAL A 7 3.43 -5.49 9.80
N PHE A 8 2.75 -5.67 8.68
CA PHE A 8 3.16 -5.14 7.38
C PHE A 8 2.31 -3.95 6.95
N ASP A 9 2.92 -3.04 6.22
CA ASP A 9 2.23 -2.21 5.25
C ASP A 9 1.94 -3.02 3.98
N LEU A 10 1.09 -2.51 3.10
CA LEU A 10 0.68 -3.20 1.86
C LEU A 10 1.40 -2.66 0.62
N ASP A 11 1.15 -1.40 0.29
CA ASP A 11 1.58 -0.78 -0.97
C ASP A 11 3.11 -0.57 -0.98
N ASP A 12 3.79 -0.96 -2.04
CA ASP A 12 5.27 -0.97 -2.20
C ASP A 12 6.04 -1.76 -1.11
N THR A 13 5.33 -2.39 -0.18
CA THR A 13 5.89 -3.29 0.83
C THR A 13 5.70 -4.75 0.44
N LEU A 14 4.47 -5.19 0.18
CA LEU A 14 4.15 -6.57 -0.17
C LEU A 14 3.98 -6.79 -1.68
N TYR A 15 3.60 -5.76 -2.41
CA TYR A 15 3.45 -5.79 -3.88
C TYR A 15 3.79 -4.41 -4.47
N PRO A 16 4.15 -4.32 -5.77
CA PRO A 16 4.38 -3.02 -6.42
C PRO A 16 3.07 -2.22 -6.59
N GLU A 17 2.91 -1.08 -5.90
CA GLU A 17 1.71 -0.24 -6.03
C GLU A 17 1.44 0.18 -7.49
N ARG A 18 2.48 0.29 -8.29
CA ARG A 18 2.39 0.54 -9.72
C ARG A 18 1.49 -0.45 -10.47
N GLN A 19 1.42 -1.72 -10.06
CA GLN A 19 0.53 -2.70 -10.68
C GLN A 19 -0.94 -2.30 -10.54
N PHE A 20 -1.33 -1.79 -9.38
CA PHE A 20 -2.68 -1.27 -9.16
C PHE A 20 -2.97 -0.08 -10.09
N ALA A 21 -2.04 0.87 -10.19
CA ALA A 21 -2.19 2.02 -11.07
C ALA A 21 -2.37 1.60 -12.53
N LEU A 22 -1.49 0.73 -13.03
CA LEU A 22 -1.54 0.29 -14.45
C LEU A 22 -2.81 -0.51 -14.78
N SER A 23 -3.21 -1.44 -13.90
CA SER A 23 -4.46 -2.19 -14.12
C SER A 23 -5.69 -1.29 -14.07
N GLY A 24 -5.68 -0.29 -13.19
CA GLY A 24 -6.72 0.72 -13.10
C GLY A 24 -6.74 1.66 -14.30
N PHE A 25 -5.58 2.07 -14.82
CA PHE A 25 -5.50 2.86 -16.07
C PHE A 25 -6.08 2.09 -17.25
N ALA A 26 -5.79 0.80 -17.34
CA ALA A 26 -6.38 -0.05 -18.38
C ALA A 26 -7.92 -0.11 -18.27
N ALA A 27 -8.46 -0.21 -17.05
CA ALA A 27 -9.91 -0.25 -16.84
C ALA A 27 -10.56 1.10 -17.16
N ALA A 28 -10.00 2.21 -16.67
CA ALA A 28 -10.49 3.55 -16.96
C ALA A 28 -10.38 3.87 -18.47
N GLY A 29 -9.29 3.46 -19.13
CA GLY A 29 -9.12 3.62 -20.58
C GLY A 29 -10.20 2.90 -21.38
N ARG A 30 -10.50 1.64 -21.04
CA ARG A 30 -11.61 0.90 -21.67
C ARG A 30 -12.97 1.59 -21.47
N TRP A 31 -13.23 2.08 -20.27
CA TRP A 31 -14.43 2.86 -19.97
C TRP A 31 -14.52 4.08 -20.90
N ALA A 32 -13.45 4.87 -21.01
CA ALA A 32 -13.42 6.07 -21.83
C ALA A 32 -13.58 5.76 -23.33
N GLU A 33 -13.02 4.66 -23.81
CA GLU A 33 -13.21 4.22 -25.19
C GLU A 33 -14.67 3.83 -25.46
N THR A 34 -15.31 3.11 -24.51
CA THR A 34 -16.71 2.67 -24.64
C THR A 34 -17.70 3.82 -24.51
N GLU A 35 -17.55 4.68 -23.51
CA GLU A 35 -18.55 5.67 -23.13
C GLU A 35 -18.33 7.03 -23.82
N LEU A 36 -17.07 7.37 -24.15
CA LEU A 36 -16.71 8.67 -24.71
C LEU A 36 -16.11 8.59 -26.12
N GLY A 37 -15.83 7.39 -26.64
CA GLY A 37 -15.11 7.21 -27.90
C GLY A 37 -13.66 7.66 -27.86
N VAL A 38 -13.03 7.73 -26.68
CA VAL A 38 -11.68 8.28 -26.49
C VAL A 38 -10.70 7.13 -26.26
N ALA A 39 -9.86 6.85 -27.26
CA ALA A 39 -8.86 5.79 -27.22
C ALA A 39 -7.53 6.22 -26.55
N ASP A 40 -6.71 5.22 -26.19
CA ASP A 40 -5.32 5.32 -25.72
C ASP A 40 -5.11 6.07 -24.38
N LEU A 41 -6.15 6.41 -23.63
CA LEU A 41 -5.99 7.11 -22.35
C LEU A 41 -5.16 6.33 -21.32
N ALA A 42 -5.21 5.00 -21.33
CA ALA A 42 -4.37 4.17 -20.46
C ALA A 42 -2.87 4.39 -20.74
N ALA A 43 -2.49 4.45 -22.03
CA ALA A 43 -1.10 4.72 -22.42
C ALA A 43 -0.66 6.14 -22.07
N ASP A 44 -1.55 7.12 -22.22
CA ASP A 44 -1.27 8.52 -21.85
C ASP A 44 -1.07 8.67 -20.35
N MET A 45 -1.95 8.06 -19.53
CA MET A 45 -1.80 8.06 -18.08
C MET A 45 -0.51 7.37 -17.64
N THR A 46 -0.13 6.27 -18.29
CA THR A 46 1.13 5.58 -18.02
C THR A 46 2.35 6.48 -18.33
N ARG A 47 2.32 7.18 -19.47
CA ARG A 47 3.40 8.14 -19.82
C ARG A 47 3.51 9.30 -18.83
N LEU A 48 2.36 9.85 -18.40
CA LEU A 48 2.34 10.90 -17.37
C LEU A 48 2.95 10.41 -16.06
N LEU A 49 2.56 9.22 -15.62
CA LEU A 49 3.09 8.59 -14.41
C LEU A 49 4.61 8.36 -14.52
N ASP A 50 5.07 7.82 -15.63
CA ASP A 50 6.50 7.57 -15.89
C ASP A 50 7.32 8.86 -16.00
N GLY A 51 6.69 9.95 -16.43
CA GLY A 51 7.25 11.29 -16.42
C GLY A 51 7.25 11.97 -15.04
N GLY A 52 6.81 11.27 -13.98
CA GLY A 52 6.76 11.80 -12.61
C GLY A 52 5.59 12.75 -12.34
N TYR A 53 4.56 12.76 -13.20
CA TYR A 53 3.38 13.58 -12.99
C TYR A 53 2.43 12.89 -11.98
N LEU A 54 2.33 13.46 -10.79
CA LEU A 54 1.52 12.94 -9.67
C LEU A 54 0.30 13.82 -9.35
N GLY A 55 0.08 14.89 -10.10
CA GLY A 55 -1.01 15.84 -9.85
C GLY A 55 -2.37 15.29 -10.32
N GLU A 56 -3.16 16.13 -10.96
CA GLU A 56 -4.48 15.81 -11.50
C GLU A 56 -4.40 14.93 -12.77
N LEU A 57 -3.71 13.79 -12.67
CA LEU A 57 -3.35 12.92 -13.81
C LEU A 57 -4.57 12.55 -14.67
N PHE A 58 -5.67 12.13 -14.04
CA PHE A 58 -6.91 11.77 -14.74
C PHE A 58 -7.50 12.95 -15.50
N ARG A 59 -7.57 14.11 -14.86
CA ARG A 59 -8.09 15.34 -15.49
C ARG A 59 -7.22 15.77 -16.66
N VAL A 60 -5.90 15.74 -16.48
CA VAL A 60 -4.96 16.14 -17.55
C VAL A 60 -5.04 15.18 -18.73
N ALA A 61 -5.05 13.87 -18.48
CA ALA A 61 -5.14 12.87 -19.55
C ALA A 61 -6.47 12.99 -20.32
N LEU A 62 -7.59 13.11 -19.61
CA LEU A 62 -8.91 13.24 -20.24
C LEU A 62 -9.04 14.55 -21.01
N ALA A 63 -8.65 15.68 -20.43
CA ALA A 63 -8.74 16.99 -21.07
C ALA A 63 -7.91 17.09 -22.35
N ALA A 64 -6.76 16.43 -22.42
CA ALA A 64 -5.90 16.43 -23.60
C ALA A 64 -6.57 15.79 -24.84
N LYS A 65 -7.39 14.75 -24.63
CA LYS A 65 -8.07 14.02 -25.72
C LYS A 65 -9.55 14.35 -25.85
N HIS A 66 -10.18 14.84 -24.81
CA HIS A 66 -11.60 15.19 -24.77
C HIS A 66 -11.81 16.55 -24.08
N PRO A 67 -11.45 17.67 -24.74
CA PRO A 67 -11.53 19.02 -24.12
C PRO A 67 -12.94 19.42 -23.66
N GLY A 68 -13.98 18.82 -24.26
CA GLY A 68 -15.38 19.06 -23.88
C GLY A 68 -15.92 18.13 -22.79
N HIS A 69 -15.06 17.41 -22.05
CA HIS A 69 -15.54 16.55 -20.97
C HIS A 69 -16.20 17.36 -19.86
N THR A 70 -17.23 16.77 -19.26
CA THR A 70 -17.92 17.35 -18.11
C THR A 70 -17.31 16.87 -16.79
N PRO A 71 -17.62 17.51 -15.64
CA PRO A 71 -17.23 17.00 -14.32
C PRO A 71 -17.72 15.57 -14.07
N GLU A 72 -18.89 15.21 -14.59
CA GLU A 72 -19.48 13.86 -14.46
C GLU A 72 -18.66 12.83 -15.25
N HIS A 73 -18.18 13.18 -16.46
CA HIS A 73 -17.28 12.32 -17.23
C HIS A 73 -15.98 12.06 -16.47
N LEU A 74 -15.38 13.09 -15.87
CA LEU A 74 -14.17 12.93 -15.06
C LEU A 74 -14.43 12.08 -13.82
N ALA A 75 -15.55 12.28 -13.14
CA ALA A 75 -15.91 11.51 -11.96
C ALA A 75 -16.10 10.01 -12.30
N ALA A 76 -16.83 9.71 -13.38
CA ALA A 76 -17.04 8.34 -13.85
C ALA A 76 -15.72 7.67 -14.33
N PHE A 77 -14.84 8.43 -14.99
CA PHE A 77 -13.52 7.99 -15.39
C PHE A 77 -12.65 7.58 -14.17
N ILE A 78 -12.64 8.42 -13.13
CA ILE A 78 -11.94 8.13 -11.87
C ILE A 78 -12.60 6.94 -11.14
N GLU A 79 -13.92 6.84 -11.19
CA GLU A 79 -14.65 5.73 -10.55
C GLU A 79 -14.33 4.40 -11.24
N ALA A 80 -14.26 4.37 -12.57
CA ALA A 80 -13.82 3.20 -13.31
C ALA A 80 -12.41 2.74 -12.91
N TYR A 81 -11.51 3.68 -12.62
CA TYR A 81 -10.20 3.39 -12.04
C TYR A 81 -10.32 2.78 -10.63
N ARG A 82 -11.14 3.38 -9.75
CA ARG A 82 -11.20 2.98 -8.34
C ARG A 82 -11.90 1.64 -8.12
N THR A 83 -12.86 1.32 -8.98
CA THR A 83 -13.73 0.15 -8.81
C THR A 83 -13.32 -1.06 -9.65
N HIS A 84 -12.24 -0.94 -10.43
CA HIS A 84 -11.79 -2.06 -11.27
C HIS A 84 -11.41 -3.31 -10.45
N GLU A 85 -11.35 -4.45 -11.13
CA GLU A 85 -10.77 -5.67 -10.57
C GLU A 85 -9.26 -5.65 -10.80
N PRO A 86 -8.44 -5.45 -9.75
CA PRO A 86 -7.02 -5.24 -9.95
C PRO A 86 -6.27 -6.53 -10.30
N GLN A 87 -5.27 -6.40 -11.17
CA GLN A 87 -4.34 -7.48 -11.52
C GLN A 87 -3.05 -7.26 -10.74
N LEU A 88 -2.87 -8.00 -9.64
CA LEU A 88 -1.78 -7.81 -8.70
C LEU A 88 -1.02 -9.10 -8.45
N THR A 89 0.29 -8.96 -8.22
CA THR A 89 1.18 -10.06 -7.85
C THR A 89 2.10 -9.58 -6.73
N LEU A 90 2.26 -10.37 -5.70
CA LEU A 90 3.21 -10.11 -4.62
C LEU A 90 4.64 -10.01 -5.16
N PHE A 91 5.49 -9.25 -4.48
CA PHE A 91 6.91 -9.46 -4.59
C PHE A 91 7.26 -10.91 -4.19
N GLU A 92 8.26 -11.50 -4.83
CA GLU A 92 8.66 -12.89 -4.55
C GLU A 92 9.07 -13.08 -3.08
N ASP A 93 9.78 -12.11 -2.52
CA ASP A 93 10.21 -12.13 -1.12
C ASP A 93 9.05 -11.87 -0.15
N ALA A 94 8.00 -11.17 -0.57
CA ALA A 94 6.78 -10.99 0.21
C ALA A 94 5.98 -12.31 0.28
N ALA A 95 5.82 -13.00 -0.84
CA ALA A 95 5.22 -14.33 -0.85
C ALA A 95 5.99 -15.30 0.05
N TRP A 96 7.33 -15.27 -0.03
CA TRP A 96 8.18 -16.06 0.86
C TRP A 96 7.98 -15.66 2.33
N ALA A 97 7.97 -14.36 2.67
CA ALA A 97 7.85 -13.90 4.05
C ALA A 97 6.50 -14.32 4.67
N LEU A 98 5.39 -14.15 3.93
CA LEU A 98 4.07 -14.58 4.41
C LEU A 98 4.02 -16.09 4.67
N ALA A 99 4.64 -16.90 3.82
CA ALA A 99 4.71 -18.35 4.01
C ALA A 99 5.67 -18.74 5.17
N HIS A 100 6.83 -18.08 5.26
CA HIS A 100 7.85 -18.35 6.28
C HIS A 100 7.36 -18.05 7.69
N PHE A 101 6.67 -16.93 7.87
CA PHE A 101 6.15 -16.48 9.16
C PHE A 101 4.73 -16.99 9.47
N ALA A 102 4.13 -17.80 8.60
CA ALA A 102 2.78 -18.35 8.82
C ALA A 102 2.66 -19.21 10.07
N THR A 103 3.77 -19.79 10.53
CA THR A 103 3.81 -20.66 11.72
C THR A 103 4.64 -19.99 12.82
N GLY A 104 4.07 -19.87 14.00
CA GLY A 104 4.77 -19.36 15.19
C GLY A 104 4.88 -17.83 15.24
N THR A 105 4.26 -17.10 14.31
CA THR A 105 4.22 -15.65 14.28
C THR A 105 2.80 -15.15 14.03
N ARG A 106 2.37 -14.14 14.76
CA ARG A 106 1.09 -13.48 14.49
C ARG A 106 1.32 -12.38 13.46
N LEU A 107 0.60 -12.45 12.32
CA LEU A 107 0.73 -11.50 11.24
C LEU A 107 -0.42 -10.49 11.24
N GLY A 108 -0.08 -9.21 11.15
CA GLY A 108 -1.01 -8.10 11.00
C GLY A 108 -0.73 -7.30 9.73
N LEU A 109 -1.76 -6.60 9.26
CA LEU A 109 -1.65 -5.67 8.13
C LEU A 109 -2.26 -4.32 8.50
N ILE A 110 -1.54 -3.22 8.25
CA ILE A 110 -2.09 -1.85 8.35
C ILE A 110 -1.90 -1.19 7.01
N THR A 111 -2.98 -0.78 6.37
CA THR A 111 -2.91 -0.16 5.06
C THR A 111 -3.74 1.13 4.98
N ASP A 112 -3.16 2.17 4.38
CA ASP A 112 -3.82 3.45 4.15
C ASP A 112 -4.65 3.43 2.86
N GLY A 113 -5.77 4.12 2.87
CA GLY A 113 -6.62 4.30 1.70
C GLY A 113 -8.08 3.95 1.96
N THR A 114 -8.91 4.21 0.97
CA THR A 114 -10.34 3.88 1.04
C THR A 114 -10.53 2.39 1.27
N HIS A 115 -11.31 2.02 2.28
CA HIS A 115 -11.52 0.61 2.68
C HIS A 115 -11.85 -0.29 1.48
N TYR A 116 -12.79 0.13 0.64
CA TYR A 116 -13.20 -0.63 -0.54
C TYR A 116 -12.02 -0.94 -1.49
N VAL A 117 -11.16 0.05 -1.75
CA VAL A 117 -10.00 -0.11 -2.65
C VAL A 117 -8.96 -1.06 -2.03
N GLN A 118 -8.61 -0.84 -0.77
CA GLN A 118 -7.60 -1.67 -0.10
C GLN A 118 -8.08 -3.10 0.10
N ALA A 119 -9.37 -3.32 0.40
CA ALA A 119 -9.95 -4.66 0.48
C ALA A 119 -9.90 -5.40 -0.87
N LYS A 120 -10.15 -4.72 -1.99
CA LYS A 120 -9.95 -5.31 -3.33
C LYS A 120 -8.50 -5.69 -3.61
N LYS A 121 -7.53 -4.86 -3.21
CA LYS A 121 -6.10 -5.19 -3.33
C LYS A 121 -5.75 -6.47 -2.54
N VAL A 122 -6.17 -6.54 -1.28
CA VAL A 122 -5.95 -7.70 -0.41
C VAL A 122 -6.59 -8.97 -0.99
N ALA A 123 -7.81 -8.85 -1.52
CA ALA A 123 -8.51 -9.97 -2.16
C ALA A 123 -7.82 -10.42 -3.46
N ALA A 124 -7.41 -9.49 -4.32
CA ALA A 124 -6.72 -9.79 -5.58
C ALA A 124 -5.35 -10.45 -5.35
N LEU A 125 -4.65 -10.08 -4.27
CA LEU A 125 -3.40 -10.71 -3.85
C LEU A 125 -3.61 -12.08 -3.17
N GLY A 126 -4.84 -12.40 -2.75
CA GLY A 126 -5.16 -13.66 -2.07
C GLY A 126 -4.55 -13.80 -0.66
N ILE A 127 -4.20 -12.68 -0.01
CA ILE A 127 -3.39 -12.70 1.21
C ILE A 127 -4.18 -12.60 2.51
N ALA A 128 -5.48 -12.39 2.47
CA ALA A 128 -6.29 -12.14 3.68
C ALA A 128 -6.11 -13.23 4.75
N ALA A 129 -6.03 -14.50 4.33
CA ALA A 129 -5.92 -15.64 5.24
C ALA A 129 -4.59 -15.73 6.02
N HIS A 130 -3.57 -14.98 5.61
CA HIS A 130 -2.29 -14.92 6.33
C HIS A 130 -2.36 -14.06 7.60
N PHE A 131 -3.29 -13.10 7.66
CA PHE A 131 -3.34 -12.11 8.72
C PHE A 131 -4.42 -12.41 9.76
N GLN A 132 -4.05 -12.37 11.03
CA GLN A 132 -4.99 -12.44 12.15
C GLN A 132 -5.78 -11.13 12.28
N GLN A 133 -5.16 -10.00 11.93
CA GLN A 133 -5.80 -8.69 11.93
C GLN A 133 -5.40 -7.88 10.70
N ILE A 134 -6.40 -7.31 10.02
CA ILE A 134 -6.21 -6.33 8.93
C ILE A 134 -6.86 -5.03 9.35
N VAL A 135 -6.10 -3.93 9.31
CA VAL A 135 -6.59 -2.58 9.62
C VAL A 135 -6.55 -1.74 8.35
N TYR A 136 -7.71 -1.37 7.88
CA TYR A 136 -7.91 -0.38 6.82
C TYR A 136 -8.09 0.98 7.49
N THR A 137 -7.08 1.83 7.45
CA THR A 137 -7.04 3.04 8.29
C THR A 137 -8.23 3.97 8.07
N HIS A 138 -8.67 4.15 6.81
CA HIS A 138 -9.82 5.02 6.53
C HIS A 138 -11.16 4.44 7.03
N ALA A 139 -11.25 3.15 7.33
CA ALA A 139 -12.44 2.57 7.95
C ALA A 139 -12.60 2.99 9.43
N LEU A 140 -11.51 3.46 10.06
CA LEU A 140 -11.52 3.90 11.46
C LEU A 140 -12.19 5.27 11.67
N GLY A 141 -12.35 6.07 10.61
CA GLY A 141 -12.98 7.40 10.71
C GLY A 141 -12.60 8.33 9.54
N GLY A 142 -12.14 7.78 8.41
CA GLY A 142 -11.79 8.54 7.22
C GLY A 142 -10.29 8.83 7.09
N ARG A 143 -9.96 9.76 6.19
CA ARG A 143 -8.58 10.05 5.81
C ARG A 143 -7.70 10.53 6.97
N ASP A 144 -8.28 11.20 7.94
CA ASP A 144 -7.54 11.75 9.10
C ASP A 144 -7.00 10.64 10.02
N PHE A 145 -7.49 9.42 9.86
CA PHE A 145 -7.02 8.23 10.58
C PHE A 145 -5.90 7.46 9.85
N ALA A 146 -5.45 7.97 8.69
CA ALA A 146 -4.28 7.40 8.01
C ALA A 146 -3.02 7.50 8.88
N LYS A 147 -2.06 6.61 8.64
CA LYS A 147 -0.74 6.67 9.27
C LYS A 147 -0.11 8.07 9.09
N PRO A 148 0.43 8.67 10.12
CA PRO A 148 0.82 8.10 11.42
C PRO A 148 -0.23 8.24 12.54
N HIS A 149 -1.53 8.19 12.27
CA HIS A 149 -2.52 8.22 13.34
C HIS A 149 -2.39 6.94 14.21
N PRO A 150 -2.38 7.04 15.58
CA PRO A 150 -2.04 5.90 16.44
C PRO A 150 -3.09 4.78 16.47
N LEU A 151 -4.35 5.07 16.16
CA LEU A 151 -5.46 4.15 16.35
C LEU A 151 -5.29 2.81 15.60
N SER A 152 -4.68 2.82 14.42
CA SER A 152 -4.44 1.59 13.66
C SER A 152 -3.46 0.64 14.37
N TYR A 153 -2.42 1.19 14.99
CA TYR A 153 -1.45 0.43 15.77
C TYR A 153 -2.04 -0.05 17.10
N GLU A 154 -2.83 0.77 17.76
CA GLU A 154 -3.58 0.40 18.98
C GLU A 154 -4.57 -0.73 18.70
N THR A 155 -5.22 -0.72 17.55
CA THR A 155 -6.12 -1.79 17.12
C THR A 155 -5.36 -3.11 16.97
N ILE A 156 -4.16 -3.09 16.39
CA ILE A 156 -3.29 -4.28 16.31
C ILE A 156 -2.91 -4.78 17.71
N GLU A 157 -2.45 -3.88 18.59
CA GLU A 157 -2.07 -4.27 19.95
C GLU A 157 -3.21 -4.92 20.71
N GLN A 158 -4.39 -4.31 20.68
CA GLN A 158 -5.58 -4.84 21.36
C GLN A 158 -6.03 -6.21 20.83
N ALA A 159 -5.90 -6.40 19.51
CA ALA A 159 -6.35 -7.64 18.86
C ALA A 159 -5.34 -8.78 18.97
N MET A 160 -4.03 -8.48 19.04
CA MET A 160 -3.00 -9.49 18.78
C MET A 160 -1.89 -9.54 19.84
N ALA A 161 -1.58 -8.42 20.54
CA ALA A 161 -0.46 -8.39 21.46
C ALA A 161 -0.79 -9.00 22.82
N GLN A 162 0.20 -9.63 23.45
CA GLN A 162 0.21 -10.14 24.82
C GLN A 162 1.42 -9.59 25.56
N ASP A 163 1.38 -9.67 26.88
CA ASP A 163 2.50 -9.19 27.72
C ASP A 163 3.80 -9.94 27.35
N GLY A 164 4.84 -9.15 27.09
CA GLY A 164 6.15 -9.66 26.72
C GLY A 164 6.35 -9.92 25.23
N ASP A 165 5.36 -9.70 24.39
CA ASP A 165 5.52 -9.86 22.94
C ASP A 165 6.45 -8.81 22.35
N ARG A 166 7.11 -9.21 21.26
CA ARG A 166 7.88 -8.32 20.42
C ARG A 166 7.06 -7.92 19.19
N LEU A 167 6.71 -6.64 19.12
CA LEU A 167 5.98 -6.07 17.98
C LEU A 167 6.96 -5.47 16.98
N VAL A 168 6.75 -5.79 15.72
CA VAL A 168 7.59 -5.33 14.60
C VAL A 168 6.69 -4.73 13.52
N TYR A 169 7.05 -3.58 13.01
CA TYR A 169 6.40 -2.97 11.87
C TYR A 169 7.33 -2.94 10.66
N VAL A 170 6.85 -3.41 9.52
CA VAL A 170 7.58 -3.42 8.25
C VAL A 170 6.83 -2.56 7.24
N GLY A 171 7.48 -1.54 6.70
CA GLY A 171 6.89 -0.63 5.71
C GLY A 171 7.95 -0.02 4.81
N ASP A 172 7.53 0.81 3.85
CA ASP A 172 8.41 1.44 2.87
C ASP A 172 8.53 2.96 3.01
N ASN A 173 7.65 3.59 3.84
CA ASN A 173 7.49 5.04 3.84
C ASN A 173 7.87 5.68 5.19
N PRO A 174 9.10 6.22 5.34
CA PRO A 174 9.58 6.79 6.59
C PRO A 174 8.91 8.13 6.96
N SER A 175 8.07 8.69 6.11
CA SER A 175 7.30 9.89 6.46
C SER A 175 6.07 9.58 7.32
N LYS A 176 5.65 8.31 7.43
CA LYS A 176 4.41 7.94 8.13
C LYS A 176 4.47 6.61 8.89
N ASP A 177 5.22 5.62 8.39
CA ASP A 177 5.13 4.23 8.85
C ASP A 177 5.76 3.97 10.21
N PHE A 178 6.84 4.70 10.55
CA PHE A 178 7.67 4.36 11.72
C PHE A 178 7.50 5.28 12.91
N ILE A 179 6.82 6.43 12.76
CA ILE A 179 6.62 7.42 13.81
C ILE A 179 5.94 6.80 15.04
N VAL A 180 4.82 6.12 14.84
CA VAL A 180 4.06 5.52 15.93
C VAL A 180 4.72 4.23 16.43
N PRO A 181 5.15 3.28 15.60
CA PRO A 181 5.93 2.14 16.06
C PRO A 181 7.11 2.53 16.96
N ASN A 182 7.92 3.49 16.52
CA ASN A 182 9.06 3.97 17.33
C ASN A 182 8.64 4.54 18.68
N ARG A 183 7.58 5.37 18.72
CA ARG A 183 7.05 5.94 19.98
C ARG A 183 6.48 4.89 20.92
N ARG A 184 5.98 3.80 20.39
CA ARG A 184 5.38 2.70 21.16
C ARG A 184 6.37 1.58 21.51
N GLY A 185 7.66 1.73 21.14
CA GLY A 185 8.69 0.74 21.44
C GLY A 185 8.65 -0.49 20.55
N TRP A 186 7.95 -0.46 19.42
CA TRP A 186 8.00 -1.53 18.42
C TRP A 186 9.35 -1.47 17.68
N THR A 187 9.79 -2.60 17.15
CA THR A 187 10.89 -2.59 16.20
C THR A 187 10.38 -2.12 14.83
N SER A 188 11.05 -1.14 14.23
CA SER A 188 10.70 -0.61 12.92
C SER A 188 11.71 -1.05 11.86
N VAL A 189 11.21 -1.60 10.75
CA VAL A 189 12.01 -2.12 9.64
C VAL A 189 11.54 -1.49 8.34
N MET A 190 12.40 -0.73 7.68
CA MET A 190 12.13 -0.18 6.36
C MET A 190 12.57 -1.14 5.28
N ILE A 191 11.67 -1.45 4.35
CA ILE A 191 12.01 -2.14 3.11
C ILE A 191 12.34 -1.10 2.03
N GLU A 192 13.56 -1.10 1.53
CA GLU A 192 13.97 -0.33 0.35
C GLU A 192 14.09 -1.24 -0.85
N ARG A 193 13.38 -0.92 -1.91
CA ARG A 193 13.40 -1.65 -3.18
C ARG A 193 13.96 -0.75 -4.27
N PRO A 194 15.29 -0.69 -4.43
CA PRO A 194 15.95 0.26 -5.35
C PRO A 194 15.52 0.07 -6.82
N GLU A 195 15.13 -1.14 -7.20
CA GLU A 195 14.71 -1.46 -8.57
C GLU A 195 13.20 -1.32 -8.80
N ALA A 196 12.42 -1.10 -7.74
CA ALA A 196 11.00 -0.89 -7.88
C ALA A 196 10.72 0.48 -8.51
N ARG A 197 9.99 0.50 -9.62
CA ARG A 197 9.45 1.73 -10.19
C ARG A 197 8.29 2.21 -9.31
N ARG A 198 8.61 2.92 -8.24
CA ARG A 198 7.62 3.49 -7.32
C ARG A 198 6.77 4.54 -8.02
N ILE A 199 5.51 4.64 -7.64
CA ILE A 199 4.63 5.73 -8.08
C ILE A 199 5.07 7.04 -7.43
N HIS A 200 5.43 6.98 -6.15
CA HIS A 200 5.85 8.14 -5.37
C HIS A 200 7.37 8.23 -5.27
N ALA A 201 7.91 9.44 -5.30
CA ALA A 201 9.31 9.67 -4.98
C ALA A 201 9.62 9.17 -3.56
N ALA A 202 10.88 8.83 -3.31
CA ALA A 202 11.32 8.43 -1.96
C ALA A 202 10.90 9.49 -0.94
N ALA A 203 10.14 9.08 0.06
CA ALA A 203 9.63 9.97 1.08
C ALA A 203 10.77 10.43 1.99
N LYS A 204 10.72 11.70 2.41
CA LYS A 204 11.65 12.22 3.42
C LYS A 204 11.33 11.58 4.77
N ILE A 205 12.37 11.31 5.55
CA ILE A 205 12.23 10.85 6.92
C ILE A 205 11.57 11.97 7.73
N ALA A 206 10.40 11.69 8.30
CA ALA A 206 9.73 12.62 9.20
C ALA A 206 10.37 12.57 10.61
N ASP A 207 10.09 13.58 11.43
CA ASP A 207 10.52 13.58 12.83
C ASP A 207 9.96 12.34 13.57
N GLY A 208 10.85 11.57 14.21
CA GLY A 208 10.52 10.29 14.84
C GLY A 208 10.25 9.14 13.86
N GLY A 209 10.35 9.37 12.52
CA GLY A 209 10.10 8.39 11.48
C GLY A 209 11.34 7.63 10.99
N ALA A 210 12.51 7.79 11.62
CA ALA A 210 13.70 7.04 11.25
C ALA A 210 13.52 5.55 11.59
N PRO A 211 13.66 4.62 10.62
CA PRO A 211 13.56 3.20 10.89
C PRO A 211 14.77 2.72 11.71
N GLN A 212 14.57 1.71 12.56
CA GLN A 212 15.67 1.09 13.31
C GLN A 212 16.52 0.17 12.46
N HIS A 213 15.90 -0.45 11.44
CA HIS A 213 16.57 -1.30 10.47
C HIS A 213 16.12 -0.94 9.06
N THR A 214 17.01 -1.09 8.09
CA THR A 214 16.71 -1.01 6.65
C THR A 214 17.15 -2.30 5.98
N ILE A 215 16.29 -2.87 5.15
CA ILE A 215 16.52 -4.10 4.41
C ILE A 215 16.18 -3.89 2.92
N ALA A 216 16.84 -4.64 2.04
CA ALA A 216 16.55 -4.62 0.60
C ALA A 216 15.59 -5.76 0.18
N THR A 217 15.42 -6.77 1.04
CA THR A 217 14.53 -7.91 0.81
C THR A 217 13.92 -8.36 2.12
N LEU A 218 12.65 -8.78 2.10
CA LEU A 218 11.98 -9.35 3.27
C LEU A 218 12.61 -10.67 3.75
N ARG A 219 13.43 -11.30 2.93
CA ARG A 219 14.25 -12.47 3.32
C ARG A 219 15.31 -12.13 4.39
N ASP A 220 15.63 -10.85 4.59
CA ASP A 220 16.55 -10.39 5.63
C ASP A 220 15.88 -10.27 7.03
N LEU A 221 14.54 -10.34 7.11
CA LEU A 221 13.82 -10.20 8.39
C LEU A 221 14.32 -11.14 9.49
N PRO A 222 14.52 -12.46 9.27
CA PRO A 222 15.04 -13.33 10.33
C PRO A 222 16.36 -12.84 10.89
N ARG A 223 17.29 -12.42 10.03
CA ARG A 223 18.62 -11.92 10.43
C ARG A 223 18.52 -10.64 11.28
N VAL A 224 17.74 -9.64 10.84
CA VAL A 224 17.63 -8.35 11.57
C VAL A 224 16.79 -8.49 12.83
N LEU A 225 15.94 -9.50 12.91
CA LEU A 225 15.13 -9.81 14.08
C LEU A 225 15.81 -10.79 15.03
N GLY A 226 16.96 -11.37 14.69
CA GLY A 226 17.69 -12.34 15.52
C GLY A 226 16.92 -13.65 15.71
N LEU A 227 16.27 -14.13 14.65
CA LEU A 227 15.47 -15.37 14.60
C LEU A 227 16.28 -16.50 13.99
#